data_8a0b847d8996a055c4dd05f8f8d0018e
#
_entry.id   8a0b847d8996a055c4dd05f8f8d0018e
#
_cell.length_a   1.000
_cell.length_b   1.000
_cell.length_c   1.000
_cell.angle_alpha   90.00
_cell.angle_beta   90.00
_cell.angle_gamma   90.00
#
_symmetry.space_group_name_H-M   'P 1'
#
loop_
_entity.id
_entity.type
_entity.pdbx_description
1 polymer ?
#
loop_
_entity_poly.entity_id
_entity_poly.type
_entity_poly.pdbx_seq_one_letter_code
_entity_poly.pdbx_strand_id
1 'polypeptide(L)'
;MTLVVGRITQGGIRVDSDSKITDPNIASNRNSVFSGLLKTIILNPNISVSYAGGVDTAQKAIEELYKLEKFEIGKVKGLLLEIHSENDCETDFLIASLENQPLLYKISENKIDVSNSFQWIGDIKGFNLFQKEFFPNLKSQDPKHISTVHSNAFDKVIESDQIESVGGFHITAHRTQFGIEYLFKMSLSMGRSETMTLKQGTNIIPWGNAETGTFSSCYLKSDNPYKPAIGIHFPIGNFGTLYYPRVNRKVIFYKDVNGFEFAEKVKSDYGIKIIGMIKNGEYMTRI
;
A
#
# COMPACT_ATOMS: atom_id res chain seq x y z
N MET A 1 11.05 3.33 -9.55
CA MET A 1 9.86 2.61 -10.09
C MET A 1 9.14 1.91 -8.96
N THR A 2 8.05 1.28 -9.19
CA THR A 2 7.21 0.57 -8.21
C THR A 2 6.53 -0.60 -8.90
N LEU A 3 5.86 -1.46 -8.17
CA LEU A 3 4.93 -2.45 -8.73
C LEU A 3 3.57 -2.29 -8.09
N VAL A 4 2.53 -2.21 -8.91
CA VAL A 4 1.13 -2.31 -8.50
C VAL A 4 0.45 -3.40 -9.30
N VAL A 5 -0.25 -4.29 -8.63
CA VAL A 5 -0.99 -5.39 -9.27
C VAL A 5 -2.42 -5.37 -8.78
N GLY A 6 -3.36 -5.19 -9.72
CA GLY A 6 -4.80 -5.23 -9.48
C GLY A 6 -5.40 -6.52 -10.03
N ARG A 7 -6.30 -7.13 -9.26
CA ARG A 7 -7.03 -8.35 -9.66
C ARG A 7 -8.49 -8.30 -9.22
N ILE A 8 -9.35 -8.77 -10.13
CA ILE A 8 -10.77 -9.02 -9.85
C ILE A 8 -10.97 -10.54 -9.80
N THR A 9 -11.61 -10.99 -8.74
CA THR A 9 -12.03 -12.38 -8.56
C THR A 9 -13.53 -12.44 -8.31
N GLN A 10 -14.11 -13.64 -8.25
CA GLN A 10 -15.52 -13.80 -7.88
C GLN A 10 -15.78 -13.13 -6.53
N GLY A 11 -16.46 -12.02 -6.56
CA GLY A 11 -16.90 -11.27 -5.37
C GLY A 11 -16.00 -10.14 -4.91
N GLY A 12 -14.85 -9.87 -5.54
CA GLY A 12 -13.99 -8.81 -5.03
C GLY A 12 -12.96 -8.23 -5.98
N ILE A 13 -12.49 -7.06 -5.62
CA ILE A 13 -11.34 -6.39 -6.21
C ILE A 13 -10.22 -6.36 -5.16
N ARG A 14 -9.01 -6.57 -5.61
CA ARG A 14 -7.80 -6.48 -4.79
C ARG A 14 -6.72 -5.73 -5.56
N VAL A 15 -6.02 -4.83 -4.89
CA VAL A 15 -4.86 -4.11 -5.41
C VAL A 15 -3.74 -4.23 -4.39
N ASP A 16 -2.61 -4.73 -4.82
CA ASP A 16 -1.38 -4.82 -4.03
C ASP A 16 -0.33 -3.87 -4.57
N SER A 17 0.36 -3.18 -3.68
CA SER A 17 1.42 -2.24 -4.01
C SER A 17 2.55 -2.32 -3.01
N ASP A 18 3.74 -1.94 -3.45
CA ASP A 18 4.89 -1.69 -2.59
C ASP A 18 4.85 -0.28 -2.01
N SER A 19 5.75 0.05 -1.08
CA SER A 19 5.87 1.39 -0.51
C SER A 19 7.22 2.05 -0.75
N LYS A 20 8.17 1.39 -1.43
CA LYS A 20 9.54 1.89 -1.60
C LYS A 20 9.60 3.14 -2.47
N ILE A 21 10.40 4.12 -2.06
CA ILE A 21 10.84 5.24 -2.89
C ILE A 21 12.20 4.88 -3.48
N THR A 22 12.33 5.02 -4.80
CA THR A 22 13.58 4.77 -5.54
C THR A 22 14.20 6.05 -6.08
N ASP A 23 13.97 7.20 -5.44
CA ASP A 23 14.64 8.43 -5.80
C ASP A 23 16.12 8.34 -5.40
N PRO A 24 17.08 8.49 -6.35
CA PRO A 24 18.51 8.47 -6.08
C PRO A 24 18.95 9.52 -5.05
N ASN A 25 18.25 10.65 -5.00
CA ASN A 25 18.55 11.73 -4.05
C ASN A 25 18.05 11.42 -2.63
N ILE A 26 17.08 10.51 -2.50
CA ILE A 26 16.55 10.03 -1.22
C ILE A 26 17.13 8.64 -0.88
N ALA A 27 17.75 7.97 -1.83
CA ALA A 27 18.21 6.58 -1.78
C ALA A 27 19.35 6.29 -0.79
N SER A 28 19.89 7.29 -0.10
CA SER A 28 20.87 7.06 0.98
C SER A 28 20.30 6.22 2.15
N ASN A 29 18.98 5.97 2.17
CA ASN A 29 18.28 5.16 3.17
C ASN A 29 17.37 4.11 2.52
N ARG A 30 17.93 3.20 1.74
CA ARG A 30 17.19 2.15 0.99
C ARG A 30 16.21 1.32 1.81
N ASN A 31 16.35 1.31 3.13
CA ASN A 31 15.54 0.51 4.05
C ASN A 31 14.80 1.34 5.11
N SER A 32 14.66 2.64 4.94
CA SER A 32 13.97 3.47 5.92
C SER A 32 12.46 3.47 5.69
N VAL A 33 11.69 3.13 6.72
CA VAL A 33 10.20 3.29 6.71
C VAL A 33 9.79 4.74 6.57
N PHE A 34 10.69 5.69 6.87
CA PHE A 34 10.44 7.12 6.74
C PHE A 34 10.49 7.60 5.29
N SER A 35 11.09 6.81 4.39
CA SER A 35 11.12 7.10 2.97
C SER A 35 10.02 6.38 2.17
N GLY A 36 9.16 5.63 2.85
CA GLY A 36 8.04 4.94 2.20
C GLY A 36 6.91 5.89 1.81
N LEU A 37 6.29 5.63 0.67
CA LEU A 37 5.07 6.30 0.23
C LEU A 37 3.94 5.29 0.02
N LEU A 38 2.75 5.70 0.36
CA LEU A 38 1.55 4.96 0.02
C LEU A 38 1.29 5.08 -1.48
N LYS A 39 1.41 3.97 -2.21
CA LYS A 39 1.24 3.91 -3.67
C LYS A 39 -0.20 3.66 -4.10
N THR A 40 -1.01 3.08 -3.21
CA THR A 40 -2.44 2.84 -3.42
C THR A 40 -3.24 3.70 -2.46
N ILE A 41 -4.01 4.64 -3.00
CA ILE A 41 -4.80 5.62 -2.26
C ILE A 41 -6.28 5.27 -2.43
N ILE A 42 -6.97 5.01 -1.35
CA ILE A 42 -8.42 4.83 -1.35
C ILE A 42 -9.05 6.22 -1.25
N LEU A 43 -9.82 6.61 -2.25
CA LEU A 43 -10.49 7.92 -2.29
C LEU A 43 -11.83 7.89 -1.52
N ASN A 44 -12.59 6.81 -1.76
CA ASN A 44 -13.87 6.52 -1.11
C ASN A 44 -14.11 5.00 -1.12
N PRO A 45 -15.21 4.49 -0.54
CA PRO A 45 -15.49 3.04 -0.53
C PRO A 45 -15.55 2.37 -1.91
N ASN A 46 -15.73 3.12 -2.98
CA ASN A 46 -15.90 2.57 -4.32
C ASN A 46 -14.69 2.77 -5.25
N ILE A 47 -13.75 3.64 -4.89
CA ILE A 47 -12.64 4.00 -5.79
C ILE A 47 -11.32 4.04 -5.01
N SER A 48 -10.33 3.33 -5.55
CA SER A 48 -8.93 3.53 -5.20
C SER A 48 -8.10 3.85 -6.43
N VAL A 49 -7.04 4.64 -6.22
CA VAL A 49 -6.08 5.03 -7.25
C VAL A 49 -4.69 4.61 -6.80
N SER A 50 -3.98 3.93 -7.68
CA SER A 50 -2.58 3.59 -7.48
C SER A 50 -1.72 4.23 -8.55
N TYR A 51 -0.45 4.44 -8.26
CA TYR A 51 0.48 5.05 -9.20
C TYR A 51 1.84 4.34 -9.23
N ALA A 52 2.50 4.44 -10.38
CA ALA A 52 3.87 3.99 -10.59
C ALA A 52 4.60 4.97 -11.50
N GLY A 53 5.77 5.46 -11.10
CA GLY A 53 6.56 6.44 -11.86
C GLY A 53 6.97 7.65 -11.02
N GLY A 54 6.89 8.84 -11.58
CA GLY A 54 7.28 10.10 -10.96
C GLY A 54 6.48 10.41 -9.70
N VAL A 55 7.17 10.63 -8.59
CA VAL A 55 6.53 10.92 -7.30
C VAL A 55 5.83 12.28 -7.31
N ASP A 56 6.45 13.28 -7.93
CA ASP A 56 5.90 14.65 -7.98
C ASP A 56 4.62 14.71 -8.80
N THR A 57 4.58 14.02 -9.96
CA THR A 57 3.38 13.90 -10.79
C THR A 57 2.26 13.17 -10.03
N ALA A 58 2.59 12.07 -9.37
CA ALA A 58 1.64 11.35 -8.55
C ALA A 58 1.11 12.22 -7.39
N GLN A 59 1.99 13.01 -6.79
CA GLN A 59 1.60 13.92 -5.73
C GLN A 59 0.64 15.00 -6.22
N LYS A 60 0.94 15.65 -7.35
CA LYS A 60 0.04 16.61 -8.02
C LYS A 60 -1.32 15.96 -8.30
N ALA A 61 -1.31 14.75 -8.87
CA ALA A 61 -2.53 14.02 -9.21
C ALA A 61 -3.43 13.78 -7.99
N ILE A 62 -2.85 13.33 -6.87
CA ILE A 62 -3.61 13.09 -5.64
C ILE A 62 -4.14 14.41 -5.05
N GLU A 63 -3.38 15.52 -5.15
CA GLU A 63 -3.85 16.85 -4.70
C GLU A 63 -5.05 17.33 -5.50
N GLU A 64 -5.00 17.19 -6.79
CA GLU A 64 -6.11 17.55 -7.66
C GLU A 64 -7.33 16.65 -7.42
N LEU A 65 -7.11 15.33 -7.22
CA LEU A 65 -8.21 14.43 -6.87
C LEU A 65 -8.93 14.86 -5.59
N TYR A 66 -8.20 15.27 -4.54
CA TYR A 66 -8.83 15.71 -3.29
C TYR A 66 -9.54 17.07 -3.37
N LYS A 67 -9.38 17.82 -4.46
CA LYS A 67 -10.18 19.02 -4.73
C LYS A 67 -11.53 18.72 -5.38
N LEU A 68 -11.74 17.49 -5.88
CA LEU A 68 -13.03 17.09 -6.43
C LEU A 68 -14.09 17.06 -5.32
N GLU A 69 -15.24 17.69 -5.57
CA GLU A 69 -16.37 17.65 -4.63
C GLU A 69 -16.90 16.25 -4.41
N LYS A 70 -16.86 15.41 -5.48
CA LYS A 70 -17.26 14.00 -5.47
C LYS A 70 -16.31 13.17 -6.30
N PHE A 71 -15.92 12.02 -5.75
CA PHE A 71 -15.14 11.03 -6.47
C PHE A 71 -16.07 10.16 -7.33
N GLU A 72 -16.23 10.52 -8.57
CA GLU A 72 -16.95 9.76 -9.61
C GLU A 72 -15.92 9.21 -10.59
N ILE A 73 -16.07 7.95 -11.01
CA ILE A 73 -15.05 7.28 -11.85
C ILE A 73 -14.76 8.05 -13.16
N GLY A 74 -15.77 8.69 -13.76
CA GLY A 74 -15.58 9.50 -14.95
C GLY A 74 -14.65 10.69 -14.73
N LYS A 75 -14.87 11.43 -13.63
CA LYS A 75 -14.04 12.60 -13.25
C LYS A 75 -12.63 12.17 -12.86
N VAL A 76 -12.52 11.10 -12.07
CA VAL A 76 -11.22 10.56 -11.64
C VAL A 76 -10.38 10.13 -12.84
N LYS A 77 -10.96 9.39 -13.80
CA LYS A 77 -10.26 8.98 -15.03
C LYS A 77 -9.83 10.16 -15.89
N GLY A 78 -10.74 11.12 -16.11
CA GLY A 78 -10.45 12.30 -16.92
C GLY A 78 -9.28 13.11 -16.37
N LEU A 79 -9.32 13.42 -15.07
CA LEU A 79 -8.27 14.16 -14.40
C LEU A 79 -6.91 13.44 -14.41
N LEU A 80 -6.90 12.15 -14.16
CA LEU A 80 -5.65 11.37 -14.15
C LEU A 80 -5.06 11.22 -15.55
N LEU A 81 -5.90 11.08 -16.61
CA LEU A 81 -5.42 11.05 -17.99
C LEU A 81 -4.82 12.40 -18.41
N GLU A 82 -5.45 13.51 -18.03
CA GLU A 82 -4.94 14.87 -18.27
C GLU A 82 -3.57 15.06 -17.64
N ILE A 83 -3.44 14.76 -16.34
CA ILE A 83 -2.17 14.88 -15.62
C ILE A 83 -1.09 13.95 -16.18
N HIS A 84 -1.46 12.72 -16.57
CA HIS A 84 -0.55 11.78 -17.21
C HIS A 84 0.00 12.36 -18.52
N SER A 85 -0.87 12.91 -19.36
CA SER A 85 -0.51 13.51 -20.66
C SER A 85 0.33 14.77 -20.52
N GLU A 86 0.03 15.63 -19.56
CA GLU A 86 0.76 16.88 -19.30
C GLU A 86 2.17 16.66 -18.76
N ASN A 87 2.47 15.49 -18.20
CA ASN A 87 3.77 15.20 -17.58
C ASN A 87 4.51 14.08 -18.32
N ASP A 88 4.53 14.15 -19.66
CA ASP A 88 5.31 13.27 -20.56
C ASP A 88 5.10 11.76 -20.31
N CYS A 89 3.94 11.39 -19.77
CA CYS A 89 3.58 10.01 -19.44
C CYS A 89 4.52 9.31 -18.45
N GLU A 90 5.22 10.05 -17.61
CA GLU A 90 6.19 9.49 -16.65
C GLU A 90 5.54 8.69 -15.52
N THR A 91 4.23 8.86 -15.29
CA THR A 91 3.51 8.22 -14.19
C THR A 91 2.29 7.49 -14.70
N ASP A 92 2.30 6.18 -14.59
CA ASP A 92 1.12 5.35 -14.85
C ASP A 92 0.17 5.35 -13.65
N PHE A 93 -1.13 5.22 -13.92
CA PHE A 93 -2.15 5.07 -12.89
C PHE A 93 -2.96 3.78 -13.07
N LEU A 94 -3.32 3.16 -11.95
CA LEU A 94 -4.25 2.04 -11.89
C LEU A 94 -5.41 2.42 -10.97
N ILE A 95 -6.62 2.45 -11.52
CA ILE A 95 -7.83 2.76 -10.77
C ILE A 95 -8.60 1.47 -10.57
N ALA A 96 -8.97 1.17 -9.33
CA ALA A 96 -9.91 0.12 -9.00
C ALA A 96 -11.26 0.76 -8.64
N SER A 97 -12.33 0.34 -9.29
CA SER A 97 -13.67 0.88 -9.09
C SER A 97 -14.69 -0.23 -8.82
N LEU A 98 -15.58 0.03 -7.85
CA LEU A 98 -16.76 -0.78 -7.57
C LEU A 98 -18.05 -0.12 -8.07
N GLU A 99 -17.99 1.04 -8.71
CA GLU A 99 -19.17 1.67 -9.31
C GLU A 99 -19.76 0.76 -10.41
N ASN A 100 -21.05 0.47 -10.32
CA ASN A 100 -21.79 -0.45 -11.17
C ASN A 100 -21.31 -1.91 -11.10
N GLN A 101 -20.05 -2.17 -11.39
CA GLN A 101 -19.39 -3.47 -11.30
C GLN A 101 -17.89 -3.30 -11.05
N PRO A 102 -17.21 -4.32 -10.46
CA PRO A 102 -15.76 -4.26 -10.28
C PRO A 102 -15.03 -4.13 -11.61
N LEU A 103 -14.24 -3.05 -11.77
CA LEU A 103 -13.41 -2.78 -12.94
C LEU A 103 -12.05 -2.20 -12.52
N LEU A 104 -11.05 -2.52 -13.33
CA LEU A 104 -9.72 -1.93 -13.27
C LEU A 104 -9.49 -1.08 -14.52
N TYR A 105 -9.00 0.15 -14.32
CA TYR A 105 -8.63 1.06 -15.39
C TYR A 105 -7.15 1.37 -15.26
N LYS A 106 -6.39 1.05 -16.30
CA LYS A 106 -4.98 1.44 -16.41
C LYS A 106 -4.86 2.66 -17.30
N ILE A 107 -4.18 3.69 -16.82
CA ILE A 107 -3.80 4.88 -17.59
C ILE A 107 -2.30 4.79 -17.82
N SER A 108 -1.91 4.62 -19.06
CA SER A 108 -0.53 4.57 -19.54
C SER A 108 -0.50 4.89 -21.03
N GLU A 109 0.62 5.41 -21.55
CA GLU A 109 0.77 5.70 -22.99
C GLU A 109 -0.38 6.57 -23.57
N ASN A 110 -0.86 7.54 -22.81
CA ASN A 110 -1.99 8.43 -23.17
C ASN A 110 -3.31 7.71 -23.48
N LYS A 111 -3.53 6.53 -22.93
CA LYS A 111 -4.78 5.77 -23.12
C LYS A 111 -5.30 5.20 -21.82
N ILE A 112 -6.57 4.81 -21.83
CA ILE A 112 -7.22 4.12 -20.72
C ILE A 112 -7.57 2.70 -21.19
N ASP A 113 -6.89 1.71 -20.62
CA ASP A 113 -7.23 0.30 -20.80
C ASP A 113 -8.16 -0.16 -19.67
N VAL A 114 -9.19 -0.93 -19.99
CA VAL A 114 -10.19 -1.41 -19.04
C VAL A 114 -10.11 -2.94 -18.93
N SER A 115 -10.16 -3.46 -17.73
CA SER A 115 -10.19 -4.90 -17.48
C SER A 115 -11.17 -5.25 -16.36
N ASN A 116 -11.83 -6.38 -16.51
CA ASN A 116 -12.67 -7.02 -15.49
C ASN A 116 -11.97 -8.21 -14.79
N SER A 117 -10.68 -8.36 -14.99
CA SER A 117 -9.92 -9.50 -14.42
C SER A 117 -8.61 -9.09 -13.78
N PHE A 118 -7.72 -8.46 -14.54
CA PHE A 118 -6.34 -8.20 -14.11
C PHE A 118 -5.76 -6.97 -14.81
N GLN A 119 -5.00 -6.18 -14.06
CA GLN A 119 -4.18 -5.07 -14.57
C GLN A 119 -2.96 -4.86 -13.68
N TRP A 120 -1.92 -4.27 -14.23
CA TRP A 120 -0.71 -3.90 -13.49
C TRP A 120 -0.07 -2.63 -14.07
N ILE A 121 0.74 -1.96 -13.24
CA ILE A 121 1.59 -0.83 -13.62
C ILE A 121 2.93 -0.93 -12.92
N GLY A 122 3.96 -0.31 -13.50
CA GLY A 122 5.27 -0.14 -12.89
C GLY A 122 6.34 -1.07 -13.43
N ASP A 123 7.13 -1.71 -12.57
CA ASP A 123 8.33 -2.45 -12.94
C ASP A 123 8.03 -3.79 -13.61
N ILE A 124 8.45 -3.94 -14.87
CA ILE A 124 8.24 -5.16 -15.65
C ILE A 124 8.99 -6.37 -15.09
N LYS A 125 10.17 -6.18 -14.48
CA LYS A 125 10.93 -7.29 -13.89
C LYS A 125 10.21 -7.78 -12.62
N GLY A 126 9.72 -6.84 -11.81
CA GLY A 126 8.87 -7.15 -10.66
C GLY A 126 7.61 -7.88 -11.06
N PHE A 127 6.94 -7.44 -12.14
CA PHE A 127 5.76 -8.11 -12.66
C PHE A 127 6.05 -9.52 -13.18
N ASN A 128 7.14 -9.71 -13.92
CA ASN A 128 7.54 -11.03 -14.41
C ASN A 128 7.84 -12.00 -13.26
N LEU A 129 8.50 -11.52 -12.20
CA LEU A 129 8.73 -12.33 -11.00
C LEU A 129 7.40 -12.66 -10.31
N PHE A 130 6.50 -11.69 -10.16
CA PHE A 130 5.16 -11.92 -9.63
C PHE A 130 4.43 -13.03 -10.41
N GLN A 131 4.43 -12.98 -11.72
CA GLN A 131 3.79 -14.00 -12.56
C GLN A 131 4.42 -15.38 -12.37
N LYS A 132 5.74 -15.44 -12.30
CA LYS A 132 6.51 -16.70 -12.08
C LYS A 132 6.15 -17.34 -10.73
N GLU A 133 5.90 -16.54 -9.71
CA GLU A 133 5.51 -17.02 -8.39
C GLU A 133 4.00 -17.31 -8.29
N PHE A 134 3.18 -16.56 -9.01
CA PHE A 134 1.73 -16.67 -8.92
C PHE A 134 1.16 -17.87 -9.68
N PHE A 135 1.43 -17.96 -10.98
CA PHE A 135 0.75 -18.94 -11.84
C PHE A 135 1.02 -20.42 -11.47
N PRO A 136 2.25 -20.85 -11.17
CA PRO A 136 2.50 -22.24 -10.81
C PRO A 136 1.83 -22.66 -9.48
N ASN A 137 1.57 -21.69 -8.61
CA ASN A 137 0.96 -21.91 -7.31
C ASN A 137 -0.56 -21.78 -7.31
N LEU A 138 -1.16 -21.32 -8.40
CA LEU A 138 -2.61 -21.19 -8.56
C LEU A 138 -3.26 -22.55 -8.86
N LYS A 139 -3.48 -23.34 -7.81
CA LYS A 139 -4.03 -24.72 -7.92
C LYS A 139 -5.54 -24.80 -7.74
N SER A 140 -6.21 -23.69 -7.39
CA SER A 140 -7.64 -23.66 -7.12
C SER A 140 -8.22 -22.31 -7.53
N GLN A 141 -9.50 -22.33 -7.93
CA GLN A 141 -10.29 -21.13 -8.20
C GLN A 141 -11.00 -20.58 -6.94
N ASP A 142 -10.76 -21.18 -5.77
CA ASP A 142 -11.27 -20.65 -4.51
C ASP A 142 -10.71 -19.24 -4.27
N PRO A 143 -11.57 -18.24 -4.01
CA PRO A 143 -11.14 -16.84 -3.82
C PRO A 143 -10.13 -16.66 -2.68
N LYS A 144 -10.23 -17.45 -1.60
CA LYS A 144 -9.28 -17.38 -0.48
C LYS A 144 -7.91 -17.92 -0.91
N HIS A 145 -7.90 -19.02 -1.65
CA HIS A 145 -6.66 -19.60 -2.18
C HIS A 145 -5.99 -18.61 -3.15
N ILE A 146 -6.76 -18.03 -4.10
CA ILE A 146 -6.24 -17.02 -5.04
C ILE A 146 -5.65 -15.84 -4.27
N SER A 147 -6.35 -15.33 -3.26
CA SER A 147 -5.89 -14.20 -2.44
C SER A 147 -4.58 -14.52 -1.71
N THR A 148 -4.45 -15.72 -1.16
CA THR A 148 -3.23 -16.16 -0.48
C THR A 148 -2.06 -16.29 -1.45
N VAL A 149 -2.26 -16.96 -2.59
CA VAL A 149 -1.22 -17.12 -3.61
C VAL A 149 -0.78 -15.78 -4.17
N HIS A 150 -1.74 -14.87 -4.39
CA HIS A 150 -1.45 -13.51 -4.85
C HIS A 150 -0.60 -12.73 -3.83
N SER A 151 -0.96 -12.79 -2.55
CA SER A 151 -0.19 -12.15 -1.48
C SER A 151 1.24 -12.68 -1.42
N ASN A 152 1.39 -14.01 -1.41
CA ASN A 152 2.69 -14.67 -1.32
C ASN A 152 3.58 -14.34 -2.52
N ALA A 153 3.01 -14.31 -3.73
CA ALA A 153 3.74 -13.94 -4.93
C ALA A 153 4.22 -12.48 -4.88
N PHE A 154 3.38 -11.57 -4.38
CA PHE A 154 3.76 -10.17 -4.23
C PHE A 154 4.82 -9.97 -3.13
N ASP A 155 4.70 -10.69 -1.99
CA ASP A 155 5.71 -10.68 -0.94
C ASP A 155 7.07 -11.16 -1.46
N LYS A 156 7.11 -12.17 -2.34
CA LYS A 156 8.35 -12.63 -3.01
C LYS A 156 9.00 -11.56 -3.88
N VAL A 157 8.21 -10.72 -4.53
CA VAL A 157 8.76 -9.58 -5.30
C VAL A 157 9.37 -8.54 -4.36
N ILE A 158 8.69 -8.21 -3.26
CA ILE A 158 9.19 -7.25 -2.27
C ILE A 158 10.49 -7.73 -1.61
N GLU A 159 10.58 -9.04 -1.31
CA GLU A 159 11.73 -9.66 -0.67
C GLU A 159 12.92 -9.89 -1.61
N SER A 160 12.72 -9.71 -2.93
CA SER A 160 13.74 -10.02 -3.93
C SER A 160 14.81 -8.94 -4.02
N ASP A 161 16.05 -9.32 -3.76
CA ASP A 161 17.22 -8.46 -3.96
C ASP A 161 17.50 -8.15 -5.46
N GLN A 162 16.86 -8.90 -6.37
CA GLN A 162 17.03 -8.72 -7.82
C GLN A 162 16.17 -7.57 -8.38
N ILE A 163 15.17 -7.11 -7.64
CA ILE A 163 14.24 -6.06 -8.05
C ILE A 163 14.49 -4.80 -7.22
N GLU A 164 15.46 -4.01 -7.60
CA GLU A 164 15.86 -2.82 -6.83
C GLU A 164 14.76 -1.75 -6.73
N SER A 165 13.84 -1.71 -7.68
CA SER A 165 12.79 -0.69 -7.80
C SER A 165 11.55 -0.96 -6.93
N VAL A 166 11.38 -2.17 -6.42
CA VAL A 166 10.24 -2.61 -5.60
C VAL A 166 10.71 -2.98 -4.21
N GLY A 167 9.92 -2.71 -3.19
CA GLY A 167 10.30 -3.05 -1.82
C GLY A 167 9.52 -2.25 -0.76
N GLY A 168 10.02 -2.24 0.47
CA GLY A 168 9.34 -1.61 1.62
C GLY A 168 8.18 -2.48 2.11
N PHE A 169 7.00 -1.89 2.29
CA PHE A 169 5.84 -2.59 2.83
C PHE A 169 4.89 -3.03 1.73
N HIS A 170 4.36 -4.24 1.88
CA HIS A 170 3.27 -4.73 1.06
C HIS A 170 1.94 -4.15 1.56
N ILE A 171 1.38 -3.24 0.81
CA ILE A 171 0.09 -2.61 1.07
C ILE A 171 -0.97 -3.24 0.17
N THR A 172 -2.05 -3.69 0.77
CA THR A 172 -3.19 -4.28 0.07
C THR A 172 -4.44 -3.43 0.30
N ALA A 173 -5.11 -3.02 -0.79
CA ALA A 173 -6.47 -2.52 -0.78
C ALA A 173 -7.39 -3.60 -1.38
N HIS A 174 -8.50 -3.92 -0.71
CA HIS A 174 -9.39 -4.97 -1.15
C HIS A 174 -10.86 -4.65 -0.86
N ARG A 175 -11.76 -5.30 -1.59
CA ARG A 175 -13.20 -5.18 -1.34
C ARG A 175 -13.58 -5.91 -0.05
N THR A 176 -14.35 -5.23 0.78
CA THR A 176 -15.08 -5.75 1.93
C THR A 176 -16.59 -5.51 1.74
N GLN A 177 -17.38 -5.82 2.73
CA GLN A 177 -18.80 -5.45 2.76
C GLN A 177 -19.03 -3.92 2.84
N PHE A 178 -18.04 -3.15 3.26
CA PHE A 178 -18.10 -1.69 3.38
C PHE A 178 -17.49 -0.94 2.18
N GLY A 179 -16.99 -1.67 1.18
CA GLY A 179 -16.31 -1.10 0.02
C GLY A 179 -14.85 -1.49 -0.06
N ILE A 180 -14.03 -0.66 -0.70
CA ILE A 180 -12.58 -0.86 -0.77
C ILE A 180 -11.96 -0.36 0.54
N GLU A 181 -11.20 -1.21 1.19
CA GLU A 181 -10.51 -0.91 2.44
C GLU A 181 -9.07 -1.45 2.41
N TYR A 182 -8.18 -0.87 3.22
CA TYR A 182 -6.88 -1.48 3.44
C TYR A 182 -7.01 -2.77 4.23
N LEU A 183 -6.19 -3.76 3.88
CA LEU A 183 -6.11 -5.01 4.61
C LEU A 183 -5.32 -4.78 5.91
N PHE A 184 -5.91 -5.08 7.05
CA PHE A 184 -5.18 -5.22 8.30
C PHE A 184 -4.58 -6.63 8.39
N LYS A 185 -3.33 -6.73 8.74
CA LYS A 185 -2.61 -8.02 8.86
C LYS A 185 -1.49 -7.91 9.89
N MET A 186 -1.06 -9.05 10.41
CA MET A 186 0.25 -9.17 11.01
C MET A 186 1.21 -9.73 9.97
N SER A 187 2.36 -9.12 9.85
CA SER A 187 3.45 -9.64 9.04
C SER A 187 4.61 -10.01 9.95
N LEU A 188 5.12 -11.21 9.77
CA LEU A 188 6.37 -11.65 10.37
C LEU A 188 7.34 -11.88 9.23
N SER A 189 8.38 -11.07 9.17
CA SER A 189 9.43 -11.23 8.18
C SER A 189 10.69 -11.74 8.86
N MET A 190 11.32 -12.70 8.21
CA MET A 190 12.63 -13.19 8.61
C MET A 190 13.65 -12.52 7.69
N GLY A 191 14.45 -11.63 8.26
CA GLY A 191 15.46 -10.90 7.52
C GLY A 191 16.71 -10.71 8.38
N ARG A 192 17.80 -10.32 7.78
CA ARG A 192 18.99 -9.94 8.55
C ARG A 192 18.70 -8.65 9.28
N SER A 193 18.80 -8.65 10.60
CA SER A 193 18.57 -7.49 11.47
C SER A 193 19.40 -6.26 11.08
N GLU A 194 20.56 -6.47 10.52
CA GLU A 194 21.47 -5.43 10.03
C GLU A 194 20.89 -4.57 8.91
N THR A 195 19.96 -5.10 8.13
CA THR A 195 19.30 -4.38 7.03
C THR A 195 18.04 -3.63 7.46
N MET A 196 17.62 -3.80 8.72
CA MET A 196 16.36 -3.29 9.23
C MET A 196 16.53 -2.33 10.38
N THR A 197 17.36 -1.33 10.18
CA THR A 197 17.54 -0.22 11.12
C THR A 197 16.90 1.04 10.56
N LEU A 198 16.15 1.72 11.43
CA LEU A 198 15.62 3.05 11.15
C LEU A 198 16.61 4.08 11.65
N LYS A 199 17.01 4.98 10.78
CA LYS A 199 17.80 6.13 11.16
C LYS A 199 16.92 7.37 11.13
N GLN A 200 16.72 7.97 12.30
CA GLN A 200 16.07 9.26 12.42
C GLN A 200 17.05 10.22 13.11
N GLY A 201 17.60 11.16 12.35
CA GLY A 201 18.67 12.00 12.85
C GLY A 201 19.87 11.14 13.25
N THR A 202 20.28 11.22 14.54
CA THR A 202 21.36 10.42 15.13
C THR A 202 20.89 9.11 15.75
N ASN A 203 19.57 8.87 15.83
CA ASN A 203 19.02 7.69 16.49
C ASN A 203 18.79 6.57 15.49
N ILE A 204 19.30 5.39 15.80
CA ILE A 204 19.02 4.14 15.09
C ILE A 204 17.99 3.38 15.92
N ILE A 205 16.85 3.09 15.32
CA ILE A 205 15.78 2.31 15.95
C ILE A 205 15.79 0.92 15.33
N PRO A 206 16.13 -0.14 16.07
CA PRO A 206 16.06 -1.50 15.55
C PRO A 206 14.61 -1.94 15.38
N TRP A 207 14.32 -2.58 14.28
CA TRP A 207 12.97 -3.07 13.99
C TRP A 207 12.79 -4.54 14.31
N GLY A 208 13.86 -5.25 14.52
CA GLY A 208 13.86 -6.69 14.65
C GLY A 208 14.60 -7.16 15.88
N ASN A 209 14.52 -8.45 16.14
CA ASN A 209 15.38 -9.11 17.08
C ASN A 209 16.70 -9.42 16.39
N ALA A 210 17.79 -8.83 16.87
CA ALA A 210 19.14 -9.01 16.32
C ALA A 210 19.62 -10.47 16.36
N GLU A 211 19.15 -11.25 17.35
CA GLU A 211 19.55 -12.65 17.52
C GLU A 211 18.85 -13.58 16.53
N THR A 212 17.57 -13.31 16.24
CA THR A 212 16.76 -14.18 15.38
C THR A 212 16.62 -13.66 13.94
N GLY A 213 17.02 -12.41 13.69
CA GLY A 213 16.80 -11.76 12.39
C GLY A 213 15.32 -11.60 12.02
N THR A 214 14.42 -11.69 13.02
CA THR A 214 12.98 -11.58 12.80
C THR A 214 12.48 -10.21 13.19
N PHE A 215 11.51 -9.71 12.45
CA PHE A 215 10.73 -8.54 12.86
C PHE A 215 9.23 -8.78 12.62
N SER A 216 8.42 -8.11 13.41
CA SER A 216 6.98 -8.13 13.23
C SER A 216 6.44 -6.74 13.00
N SER A 217 5.42 -6.66 12.16
CA SER A 217 4.66 -5.45 11.94
C SER A 217 3.17 -5.74 11.98
N CYS A 218 2.43 -4.87 12.65
CA CYS A 218 0.98 -4.95 12.75
C CYS A 218 0.37 -3.84 11.89
N TYR A 219 -0.36 -4.22 10.86
CA TYR A 219 -1.07 -3.29 10.00
C TYR A 219 -2.45 -3.02 10.59
N LEU A 220 -2.78 -1.75 10.75
CA LEU A 220 -4.05 -1.27 11.24
C LEU A 220 -4.71 -0.41 10.16
N LYS A 221 -6.01 -0.52 9.99
CA LYS A 221 -6.76 0.31 9.03
C LYS A 221 -7.74 1.21 9.77
N SER A 222 -8.11 2.33 9.16
CA SER A 222 -9.24 3.12 9.64
C SER A 222 -10.53 2.27 9.67
N ASP A 223 -11.33 2.41 10.69
CA ASP A 223 -12.69 1.82 10.79
C ASP A 223 -13.72 2.61 9.98
N ASN A 224 -13.36 3.81 9.51
CA ASN A 224 -14.24 4.65 8.70
C ASN A 224 -13.84 4.56 7.21
N PRO A 225 -14.66 3.95 6.35
CA PRO A 225 -14.36 3.78 4.93
C PRO A 225 -14.33 5.11 4.14
N TYR A 226 -14.85 6.20 4.71
CA TYR A 226 -14.78 7.54 4.12
C TYR A 226 -13.57 8.36 4.57
N LYS A 227 -12.82 7.85 5.54
CA LYS A 227 -11.55 8.42 6.02
C LYS A 227 -10.46 7.34 5.98
N PRO A 228 -10.15 6.79 4.79
CA PRO A 228 -9.23 5.66 4.67
C PRO A 228 -7.82 6.07 5.10
N ALA A 229 -7.27 5.31 6.02
CA ALA A 229 -5.91 5.43 6.50
C ALA A 229 -5.36 4.05 6.84
N ILE A 230 -4.05 3.89 6.78
CA ILE A 230 -3.36 2.68 7.20
C ILE A 230 -2.22 3.05 8.15
N GLY A 231 -2.23 2.42 9.32
CA GLY A 231 -1.15 2.47 10.28
C GLY A 231 -0.33 1.19 10.24
N ILE A 232 0.96 1.28 10.49
CA ILE A 232 1.82 0.11 10.69
C ILE A 232 2.53 0.32 12.02
N HIS A 233 2.26 -0.56 12.97
CA HIS A 233 2.92 -0.58 14.28
C HIS A 233 4.02 -1.63 14.31
N PHE A 234 5.14 -1.30 14.90
CA PHE A 234 6.33 -2.13 15.04
C PHE A 234 6.57 -2.42 16.52
N PRO A 235 6.08 -3.57 17.03
CA PRO A 235 6.11 -3.86 18.46
C PRO A 235 7.50 -3.86 19.09
N ILE A 236 8.50 -4.40 18.39
CA ILE A 236 9.86 -4.50 18.90
C ILE A 236 10.54 -3.12 19.00
N GLY A 237 10.22 -2.22 18.06
CA GLY A 237 10.77 -0.86 18.06
C GLY A 237 9.93 0.16 18.84
N ASN A 238 8.79 -0.23 19.38
CA ASN A 238 7.83 0.65 20.06
C ASN A 238 7.51 1.92 19.26
N PHE A 239 7.20 1.77 17.98
CA PHE A 239 6.81 2.90 17.14
C PHE A 239 5.73 2.54 16.14
N GLY A 240 5.05 3.56 15.62
CA GLY A 240 4.05 3.42 14.58
C GLY A 240 4.26 4.42 13.45
N THR A 241 3.85 4.04 12.26
CA THR A 241 3.77 4.91 11.09
C THR A 241 2.33 4.98 10.60
N LEU A 242 1.85 6.17 10.27
CA LEU A 242 0.51 6.38 9.73
C LEU A 242 0.62 6.97 8.33
N TYR A 243 -0.07 6.34 7.39
CA TYR A 243 -0.33 6.87 6.05
C TYR A 243 -1.77 7.34 5.99
N TYR A 244 -1.96 8.66 5.93
CA TYR A 244 -3.27 9.30 5.82
C TYR A 244 -3.23 10.38 4.74
N PRO A 245 -3.32 10.01 3.46
CA PRO A 245 -3.07 10.90 2.31
C PRO A 245 -3.97 12.13 2.24
N ARG A 246 -5.16 12.05 2.84
CA ARG A 246 -6.10 13.18 2.91
C ARG A 246 -5.58 14.34 3.75
N VAL A 247 -4.69 14.06 4.70
CA VAL A 247 -4.14 15.07 5.63
C VAL A 247 -2.68 15.34 5.34
N ASN A 248 -1.91 14.28 5.15
CA ASN A 248 -0.49 14.37 4.86
C ASN A 248 -0.07 13.25 3.92
N ARG A 249 0.70 13.60 2.90
CA ARG A 249 1.21 12.63 1.94
C ARG A 249 2.43 11.89 2.41
N LYS A 250 3.22 12.54 3.27
CA LYS A 250 4.35 11.92 3.93
C LYS A 250 3.84 11.02 5.05
N VAL A 251 4.59 9.97 5.32
CA VAL A 251 4.35 9.11 6.48
C VAL A 251 4.43 9.95 7.77
N ILE A 252 3.45 9.75 8.64
CA ILE A 252 3.41 10.36 9.98
C ILE A 252 3.98 9.35 10.95
N PHE A 253 4.94 9.75 11.75
CA PHE A 253 5.69 8.87 12.63
C PHE A 253 5.37 9.13 14.10
N TYR A 254 5.12 8.03 14.84
CA TYR A 254 4.86 8.02 16.27
C TYR A 254 5.95 7.22 16.96
N LYS A 255 6.71 7.87 17.84
CA LYS A 255 7.78 7.25 18.65
C LYS A 255 7.28 6.83 20.01
N ASP A 256 7.98 5.84 20.58
CA ASP A 256 7.81 5.40 21.98
C ASP A 256 6.32 5.12 22.28
N VAL A 257 5.68 4.36 21.39
CA VAL A 257 4.28 3.99 21.50
C VAL A 257 4.13 2.48 21.37
N ASN A 258 3.43 1.85 22.29
CA ASN A 258 2.86 0.55 22.05
C ASN A 258 1.69 0.68 21.08
N GLY A 259 1.14 -0.42 20.62
CA GLY A 259 0.13 -0.34 19.59
C GLY A 259 -1.19 0.29 20.06
N PHE A 260 -1.59 0.14 21.34
CA PHE A 260 -2.77 0.81 21.88
C PHE A 260 -2.55 2.33 21.93
N GLU A 261 -1.43 2.77 22.48
CA GLU A 261 -1.03 4.17 22.50
C GLU A 261 -0.94 4.78 21.11
N PHE A 262 -0.43 4.01 20.13
CA PHE A 262 -0.42 4.43 18.73
C PHE A 262 -1.83 4.69 18.22
N ALA A 263 -2.76 3.75 18.44
CA ALA A 263 -4.15 3.90 18.00
C ALA A 263 -4.86 5.08 18.68
N GLU A 264 -4.66 5.28 19.99
CA GLU A 264 -5.25 6.40 20.73
C GLU A 264 -4.67 7.75 20.29
N LYS A 265 -3.37 7.84 20.04
CA LYS A 265 -2.74 9.06 19.50
C LYS A 265 -3.29 9.40 18.11
N VAL A 266 -3.41 8.42 17.21
CA VAL A 266 -4.01 8.64 15.88
C VAL A 266 -5.45 9.14 16.01
N LYS A 267 -6.22 8.57 16.94
CA LYS A 267 -7.59 9.01 17.21
C LYS A 267 -7.63 10.44 17.76
N SER A 268 -6.75 10.77 18.69
CA SER A 268 -6.63 12.12 19.25
C SER A 268 -6.25 13.15 18.20
N ASP A 269 -5.26 12.85 17.35
CA ASP A 269 -4.68 13.82 16.42
C ASP A 269 -5.56 14.04 15.18
N TYR A 270 -6.26 12.99 14.70
CA TYR A 270 -6.97 13.03 13.42
C TYR A 270 -8.46 12.66 13.50
N GLY A 271 -8.95 12.28 14.66
CA GLY A 271 -10.35 11.87 14.84
C GLY A 271 -10.71 10.60 14.05
N ILE A 272 -9.73 9.74 13.78
CA ILE A 272 -9.94 8.43 13.14
C ILE A 272 -9.54 7.32 14.09
N LYS A 273 -10.39 6.31 14.21
CA LYS A 273 -10.07 5.08 14.93
C LYS A 273 -9.42 4.11 13.96
N ILE A 274 -8.24 3.62 14.30
CA ILE A 274 -7.57 2.55 13.56
C ILE A 274 -7.73 1.23 14.30
N ILE A 275 -8.01 0.17 13.53
CA ILE A 275 -8.30 -1.19 14.03
C ILE A 275 -7.39 -2.21 13.35
N GLY A 276 -7.04 -3.28 14.07
CA GLY A 276 -6.20 -4.35 13.54
C GLY A 276 -6.29 -5.61 14.37
N MET A 277 -5.61 -6.67 13.91
CA MET A 277 -5.44 -7.90 14.70
C MET A 277 -4.27 -7.77 15.64
N ILE A 278 -4.45 -8.20 16.90
CA ILE A 278 -3.38 -8.23 17.87
C ILE A 278 -3.40 -9.53 18.66
N LYS A 279 -2.22 -10.07 18.87
CA LYS A 279 -2.01 -11.30 19.60
C LYS A 279 -1.51 -10.97 21.01
N ASN A 280 -2.01 -11.71 22.02
CA ASN A 280 -1.64 -11.62 23.44
C ASN A 280 -2.21 -10.45 24.23
N GLY A 281 -3.50 -10.11 24.05
CA GLY A 281 -4.22 -9.24 24.98
C GLY A 281 -4.00 -7.75 24.83
N GLU A 282 -3.06 -7.33 24.01
CA GLU A 282 -2.79 -5.91 23.80
C GLU A 282 -3.62 -5.27 22.70
N TYR A 283 -4.24 -6.08 21.84
CA TYR A 283 -5.15 -5.62 20.80
C TYR A 283 -6.08 -6.75 20.37
N MET A 284 -7.26 -6.77 20.81
CA MET A 284 -8.36 -7.45 20.16
C MET A 284 -9.49 -6.46 19.99
N THR A 285 -9.53 -5.75 18.89
CA THR A 285 -10.81 -5.20 18.45
C THR A 285 -11.48 -6.26 17.61
N ARG A 286 -12.41 -6.96 18.20
CA ARG A 286 -13.44 -7.68 17.45
C ARG A 286 -14.20 -6.64 16.63
N ILE A 287 -14.31 -6.91 15.33
CA ILE A 287 -15.38 -6.41 14.51
C ILE A 287 -16.64 -7.22 14.88
#